data_a9af512730f77cd87f2d368d1bdf2a78
#
_entry.id   a9af512730f77cd87f2d368d1bdf2a78
#
_cell.length_a   1.000
_cell.length_b   1.000
_cell.length_c   1.000
_cell.angle_alpha   90.00
_cell.angle_beta   90.00
_cell.angle_gamma   90.00
#
_symmetry.space_group_name_H-M   'P 1'
#
loop_
_entity.id
_entity.type
_entity.pdbx_description
1 polymer ?
#
loop_
_entity_poly.entity_id
_entity_poly.type
_entity_poly.pdbx_seq_one_letter_code
_entity_poly.pdbx_strand_id
1 'polypeptide(L)'
;MELTERLLAVASFVRGGAYLIDVGTDHAYLPIYLAEQGIISSATASDINEGPCESARGHIAENGFAKKINVVRANGLEGHRAHGKTDIVIAGMGGALICEILEKADFIKQEDVRLILQPMRNVPDLRAYLLGHGFEIVDEALAREGERIYEIICAEYCGEFCAADRLTLLLGERNMAKRAENRELFTDFCKKHASALRKKIDGLTKGGTDAKPEKAMLKHIEDFINELK
;
A
#
# COMPACT_ATOMS: atom_id res chain seq x y z
N MET A 1 -20.21 -6.83 -7.04
CA MET A 1 -19.07 -6.28 -7.85
C MET A 1 -17.84 -7.15 -7.63
N GLU A 2 -17.05 -7.46 -8.68
CA GLU A 2 -15.77 -8.18 -8.52
C GLU A 2 -14.61 -7.19 -8.50
N LEU A 3 -13.74 -7.31 -7.50
CA LEU A 3 -12.49 -6.57 -7.43
C LEU A 3 -11.35 -7.40 -8.01
N THR A 4 -10.29 -6.74 -8.48
CA THR A 4 -9.03 -7.41 -8.84
C THR A 4 -8.35 -7.95 -7.58
N GLU A 5 -7.47 -8.95 -7.73
CA GLU A 5 -6.70 -9.53 -6.61
C GLU A 5 -5.94 -8.45 -5.80
N ARG A 6 -5.42 -7.43 -6.46
CA ARG A 6 -4.76 -6.30 -5.83
C ARG A 6 -5.71 -5.51 -4.93
N LEU A 7 -6.92 -5.20 -5.41
CA LEU A 7 -7.91 -4.47 -4.63
C LEU A 7 -8.54 -5.35 -3.55
N LEU A 8 -8.66 -6.67 -3.77
CA LEU A 8 -9.08 -7.62 -2.72
C LEU A 8 -8.06 -7.66 -1.57
N ALA A 9 -6.76 -7.64 -1.88
CA ALA A 9 -5.72 -7.56 -0.86
C ALA A 9 -5.76 -6.22 -0.09
N VAL A 10 -6.05 -5.10 -0.76
CA VAL A 10 -6.30 -3.80 -0.09
C VAL A 10 -7.54 -3.89 0.81
N ALA A 11 -8.64 -4.45 0.31
CA ALA A 11 -9.89 -4.60 1.04
C ALA A 11 -9.73 -5.45 2.31
N SER A 12 -8.85 -6.46 2.29
CA SER A 12 -8.63 -7.37 3.44
C SER A 12 -8.05 -6.66 4.67
N PHE A 13 -7.42 -5.50 4.51
CA PHE A 13 -6.89 -4.70 5.61
C PHE A 13 -7.91 -3.72 6.21
N VAL A 14 -9.04 -3.50 5.54
CA VAL A 14 -10.08 -2.57 6.02
C VAL A 14 -10.81 -3.18 7.21
N ARG A 15 -10.83 -2.44 8.31
CA ARG A 15 -11.42 -2.89 9.59
C ARG A 15 -12.96 -2.86 9.55
N GLY A 16 -13.58 -3.89 10.09
CA GLY A 16 -15.04 -3.94 10.23
C GLY A 16 -15.59 -2.74 10.99
N GLY A 17 -16.62 -2.08 10.44
CA GLY A 17 -17.28 -0.91 11.00
C GLY A 17 -16.49 0.41 10.85
N ALA A 18 -15.35 0.43 10.19
CA ALA A 18 -14.57 1.65 9.99
C ALA A 18 -15.29 2.66 9.07
N TYR A 19 -14.97 3.93 9.25
CA TYR A 19 -15.16 4.96 8.25
C TYR A 19 -14.02 4.88 7.24
N LEU A 20 -14.33 4.80 5.95
CA LEU A 20 -13.33 4.69 4.88
C LEU A 20 -13.08 6.05 4.23
N ILE A 21 -11.81 6.40 4.04
CA ILE A 21 -11.37 7.47 3.13
C ILE A 21 -10.61 6.80 1.98
N ASP A 22 -11.16 6.85 0.77
CA ASP A 22 -10.54 6.28 -0.44
C ASP A 22 -10.02 7.40 -1.32
N VAL A 23 -8.70 7.53 -1.41
CA VAL A 23 -8.00 8.63 -2.11
C VAL A 23 -7.54 8.17 -3.49
N GLY A 24 -7.93 8.90 -4.53
CA GLY A 24 -7.70 8.51 -5.92
C GLY A 24 -8.69 7.44 -6.37
N THR A 25 -9.96 7.65 -6.05
CA THR A 25 -11.00 6.60 -6.11
C THR A 25 -11.40 6.16 -7.53
N ASP A 26 -11.07 6.94 -8.57
CA ASP A 26 -11.42 6.73 -9.98
C ASP A 26 -12.91 6.34 -10.21
N HIS A 27 -13.31 5.11 -9.89
CA HIS A 27 -14.67 4.59 -10.10
C HIS A 27 -15.38 4.16 -8.81
N ALA A 28 -14.81 4.38 -7.64
CA ALA A 28 -15.31 3.95 -6.32
C ALA A 28 -15.57 2.44 -6.17
N TYR A 29 -14.86 1.60 -6.93
CA TYR A 29 -15.05 0.15 -6.87
C TYR A 29 -14.78 -0.42 -5.47
N LEU A 30 -13.70 0.00 -4.81
CA LEU A 30 -13.36 -0.46 -3.47
C LEU A 30 -14.40 -0.04 -2.41
N PRO A 31 -14.79 1.25 -2.29
CA PRO A 31 -15.84 1.66 -1.35
C PRO A 31 -17.18 0.94 -1.58
N ILE A 32 -17.59 0.76 -2.84
CA ILE A 32 -18.84 0.06 -3.18
C ILE A 32 -18.76 -1.40 -2.73
N TYR A 33 -17.69 -2.12 -3.08
CA TYR A 33 -17.49 -3.51 -2.66
C TYR A 33 -17.55 -3.65 -1.13
N LEU A 34 -16.80 -2.81 -0.39
CA LEU A 34 -16.78 -2.85 1.07
C LEU A 34 -18.15 -2.53 1.69
N ALA A 35 -18.93 -1.65 1.05
CA ALA A 35 -20.30 -1.34 1.46
C ALA A 35 -21.28 -2.49 1.17
N GLU A 36 -21.15 -3.17 0.03
CA GLU A 36 -21.91 -4.38 -0.32
C GLU A 36 -21.66 -5.51 0.69
N GLN A 37 -20.39 -5.72 1.07
CA GLN A 37 -20.00 -6.74 2.05
C GLN A 37 -20.35 -6.35 3.49
N GLY A 38 -20.87 -5.16 3.73
CA GLY A 38 -21.19 -4.67 5.08
C GLY A 38 -19.96 -4.42 5.95
N ILE A 39 -18.76 -4.31 5.35
CA ILE A 39 -17.49 -4.16 6.07
C ILE A 39 -17.37 -2.76 6.66
N ILE A 40 -17.68 -1.72 5.88
CA ILE A 40 -17.54 -0.32 6.32
C ILE A 40 -18.85 0.26 6.85
N SER A 41 -18.77 1.21 7.77
CA SER A 41 -19.93 1.98 8.26
C SER A 41 -20.38 3.00 7.22
N SER A 42 -19.46 3.76 6.66
CA SER A 42 -19.65 4.76 5.60
C SER A 42 -18.29 5.10 4.96
N ALA A 43 -18.30 5.86 3.87
CA ALA A 43 -17.06 6.24 3.18
C ALA A 43 -17.10 7.66 2.60
N THR A 44 -15.91 8.24 2.41
CA THR A 44 -15.67 9.31 1.46
C THR A 44 -14.68 8.81 0.40
N ALA A 45 -15.14 8.81 -0.84
CA ALA A 45 -14.31 8.59 -2.02
C ALA A 45 -13.85 9.95 -2.57
N SER A 46 -12.59 10.09 -2.92
CA SER A 46 -12.05 11.38 -3.39
C SER A 46 -11.08 11.22 -4.56
N ASP A 47 -11.05 12.21 -5.43
CA ASP A 47 -10.04 12.38 -6.48
C ASP A 47 -9.76 13.87 -6.67
N ILE A 48 -8.59 14.20 -7.22
CA ILE A 48 -8.21 15.58 -7.54
C ILE A 48 -8.96 16.09 -8.78
N ASN A 49 -9.36 15.19 -9.67
CA ASN A 49 -10.02 15.50 -10.93
C ASN A 49 -11.54 15.31 -10.82
N GLU A 50 -12.31 16.18 -11.45
CA GLU A 50 -13.78 16.11 -11.43
C GLU A 50 -14.32 14.89 -12.19
N GLY A 51 -13.72 14.51 -13.34
CA GLY A 51 -14.18 13.36 -14.14
C GLY A 51 -14.26 12.05 -13.34
N PRO A 52 -13.20 11.61 -12.65
CA PRO A 52 -13.25 10.48 -11.72
C PRO A 52 -14.31 10.64 -10.62
N CYS A 53 -14.47 11.85 -10.05
CA CYS A 53 -15.52 12.12 -9.05
C CYS A 53 -16.92 11.92 -9.63
N GLU A 54 -17.19 12.39 -10.86
CA GLU A 54 -18.48 12.19 -11.54
C GLU A 54 -18.73 10.70 -11.83
N SER A 55 -17.72 9.99 -12.32
CA SER A 55 -17.80 8.55 -12.55
C SER A 55 -18.10 7.79 -11.26
N ALA A 56 -17.41 8.13 -10.16
CA ALA A 56 -17.64 7.53 -8.85
C ALA A 56 -19.08 7.79 -8.35
N ARG A 57 -19.61 9.03 -8.49
CA ARG A 57 -21.00 9.35 -8.10
C ARG A 57 -22.01 8.51 -8.89
N GLY A 58 -21.79 8.34 -10.21
CA GLY A 58 -22.63 7.50 -11.05
C GLY A 58 -22.67 6.06 -10.57
N HIS A 59 -21.52 5.42 -10.42
CA HIS A 59 -21.44 4.03 -9.95
C HIS A 59 -22.00 3.83 -8.55
N ILE A 60 -21.74 4.76 -7.62
CA ILE A 60 -22.30 4.71 -6.27
C ILE A 60 -23.82 4.76 -6.29
N ALA A 61 -24.41 5.65 -7.11
CA ALA A 61 -25.86 5.78 -7.25
C ALA A 61 -26.49 4.54 -7.89
N GLU A 62 -25.91 4.01 -8.98
CA GLU A 62 -26.34 2.79 -9.66
C GLU A 62 -26.36 1.56 -8.74
N ASN A 63 -25.40 1.48 -7.80
CA ASN A 63 -25.31 0.40 -6.82
C ASN A 63 -26.11 0.69 -5.51
N GLY A 64 -26.81 1.81 -5.41
CA GLY A 64 -27.69 2.13 -4.28
C GLY A 64 -26.99 2.61 -3.01
N PHE A 65 -25.71 3.01 -3.07
CA PHE A 65 -24.91 3.41 -1.92
C PHE A 65 -24.74 4.93 -1.72
N ALA A 66 -25.53 5.77 -2.42
CA ALA A 66 -25.46 7.23 -2.35
C ALA A 66 -25.68 7.80 -0.92
N LYS A 67 -26.33 7.05 -0.02
CA LYS A 67 -26.51 7.45 1.40
C LYS A 67 -25.34 7.04 2.29
N LYS A 68 -24.48 6.13 1.83
CA LYS A 68 -23.40 5.54 2.63
C LYS A 68 -22.02 6.01 2.17
N ILE A 69 -21.87 6.33 0.89
CA ILE A 69 -20.61 6.75 0.28
C ILE A 69 -20.78 8.17 -0.28
N ASN A 70 -20.00 9.11 0.25
CA ASN A 70 -19.91 10.47 -0.24
C ASN A 70 -18.76 10.61 -1.25
N VAL A 71 -18.85 11.52 -2.21
CA VAL A 71 -17.77 11.81 -3.16
C VAL A 71 -17.38 13.26 -3.06
N VAL A 72 -16.10 13.53 -2.83
CA VAL A 72 -15.54 14.88 -2.77
C VAL A 72 -14.38 15.02 -3.75
N ARG A 73 -14.26 16.21 -4.33
CA ARG A 73 -13.04 16.56 -5.07
C ARG A 73 -12.02 17.10 -4.09
N ALA A 74 -10.87 16.42 -3.95
CA ALA A 74 -9.83 16.79 -3.01
C ALA A 74 -8.44 16.47 -3.57
N ASN A 75 -7.44 17.25 -3.16
CA ASN A 75 -6.04 16.97 -3.45
C ASN A 75 -5.46 16.12 -2.31
N GLY A 76 -5.40 14.78 -2.54
CA GLY A 76 -5.00 13.84 -1.50
C GLY A 76 -5.94 13.87 -0.29
N LEU A 77 -5.40 14.17 0.88
CA LEU A 77 -6.14 14.21 2.14
C LEU A 77 -6.61 15.62 2.56
N GLU A 78 -6.49 16.63 1.70
CA GLU A 78 -6.94 17.98 1.99
C GLU A 78 -8.45 18.03 2.30
N GLY A 79 -8.82 18.65 3.41
CA GLY A 79 -10.21 18.78 3.86
C GLY A 79 -10.81 17.51 4.49
N HIS A 80 -10.10 16.39 4.47
CA HIS A 80 -10.51 15.19 5.21
C HIS A 80 -10.17 15.28 6.69
N ARG A 81 -10.84 14.44 7.48
CA ARG A 81 -10.63 14.30 8.94
C ARG A 81 -10.99 12.89 9.38
N ALA A 82 -10.48 12.47 10.52
CA ALA A 82 -10.85 11.20 11.12
C ALA A 82 -12.30 11.26 11.71
N HIS A 83 -12.95 10.11 11.70
CA HIS A 83 -14.29 9.87 12.23
C HIS A 83 -14.28 8.62 13.14
N GLY A 84 -13.59 8.71 14.29
CA GLY A 84 -13.34 7.54 15.15
C GLY A 84 -12.47 6.52 14.40
N LYS A 85 -12.89 5.24 14.39
CA LYS A 85 -12.20 4.20 13.62
C LYS A 85 -12.21 4.55 12.13
N THR A 86 -11.09 5.06 11.62
CA THR A 86 -10.94 5.55 10.25
C THR A 86 -9.85 4.76 9.52
N ASP A 87 -10.19 4.22 8.38
CA ASP A 87 -9.25 3.57 7.48
C ASP A 87 -9.07 4.42 6.22
N ILE A 88 -7.82 4.73 5.91
CA ILE A 88 -7.44 5.54 4.76
C ILE A 88 -6.77 4.64 3.75
N VAL A 89 -7.35 4.56 2.56
CA VAL A 89 -6.78 3.83 1.43
C VAL A 89 -6.18 4.82 0.44
N ILE A 90 -4.92 4.60 0.06
CA ILE A 90 -4.24 5.28 -1.05
C ILE A 90 -3.62 4.19 -1.92
N ALA A 91 -4.31 3.83 -3.00
CA ALA A 91 -3.89 2.73 -3.88
C ALA A 91 -3.63 3.21 -5.32
N GLY A 92 -2.69 2.54 -6.00
CA GLY A 92 -2.41 2.84 -7.42
C GLY A 92 -1.50 4.05 -7.65
N MET A 93 -0.91 4.63 -6.61
CA MET A 93 -0.05 5.82 -6.69
C MET A 93 1.42 5.48 -6.51
N GLY A 94 2.32 6.39 -6.92
CA GLY A 94 3.75 6.25 -6.61
C GLY A 94 4.03 6.50 -5.13
N GLY A 95 4.98 5.76 -4.52
CA GLY A 95 5.33 5.90 -3.10
C GLY A 95 5.72 7.34 -2.71
N ALA A 96 6.45 8.05 -3.56
CA ALA A 96 6.80 9.45 -3.32
C ALA A 96 5.54 10.35 -3.22
N LEU A 97 4.56 10.18 -4.11
CA LEU A 97 3.29 10.92 -4.05
C LEU A 97 2.49 10.56 -2.80
N ILE A 98 2.50 9.27 -2.40
CA ILE A 98 1.85 8.86 -1.15
C ILE A 98 2.50 9.59 0.03
N CYS A 99 3.84 9.65 0.12
CA CYS A 99 4.54 10.39 1.17
C CYS A 99 4.12 11.87 1.20
N GLU A 100 4.07 12.53 0.04
CA GLU A 100 3.65 13.93 -0.08
C GLU A 100 2.20 14.17 0.40
N ILE A 101 1.29 13.21 0.15
CA ILE A 101 -0.09 13.27 0.60
C ILE A 101 -0.17 13.11 2.13
N LEU A 102 0.59 12.15 2.69
CA LEU A 102 0.62 11.87 4.12
C LEU A 102 1.24 13.04 4.91
N GLU A 103 2.29 13.67 4.39
CA GLU A 103 3.00 14.77 5.04
C GLU A 103 2.10 15.99 5.30
N LYS A 104 1.06 16.19 4.48
CA LYS A 104 0.12 17.32 4.57
C LYS A 104 -1.09 17.06 5.48
N ALA A 105 -1.19 15.89 6.11
CA ALA A 105 -2.38 15.46 6.81
C ALA A 105 -2.10 15.06 8.27
N ASP A 106 -2.06 16.03 9.18
CA ASP A 106 -1.75 15.77 10.60
C ASP A 106 -2.73 14.82 11.28
N PHE A 107 -3.99 14.74 10.83
CA PHE A 107 -5.01 13.89 11.44
C PHE A 107 -4.72 12.38 11.29
N ILE A 108 -3.82 11.98 10.38
CA ILE A 108 -3.40 10.57 10.23
C ILE A 108 -2.61 10.05 11.43
N LYS A 109 -2.14 10.95 12.31
CA LYS A 109 -1.43 10.63 13.55
C LYS A 109 -2.36 10.44 14.74
N GLN A 110 -3.67 10.44 14.52
CA GLN A 110 -4.65 10.21 15.59
C GLN A 110 -4.79 8.71 15.87
N GLU A 111 -5.14 8.40 17.12
CA GLU A 111 -5.55 7.07 17.53
C GLU A 111 -6.72 6.58 16.66
N ASP A 112 -6.80 5.28 16.39
CA ASP A 112 -7.83 4.68 15.53
C ASP A 112 -7.75 5.05 14.03
N VAL A 113 -6.72 5.73 13.55
CA VAL A 113 -6.48 5.92 12.12
C VAL A 113 -5.52 4.87 11.59
N ARG A 114 -5.94 4.14 10.55
CA ARG A 114 -5.15 3.14 9.85
C ARG A 114 -4.89 3.58 8.41
N LEU A 115 -3.66 3.45 7.97
CA LEU A 115 -3.24 3.67 6.58
C LEU A 115 -3.14 2.32 5.86
N ILE A 116 -3.76 2.20 4.69
CA ILE A 116 -3.71 1.04 3.81
C ILE A 116 -3.19 1.56 2.47
N LEU A 117 -1.92 1.30 2.19
CA LEU A 117 -1.18 1.93 1.12
C LEU A 117 -0.77 0.88 0.08
N GLN A 118 -1.08 1.14 -1.19
CA GLN A 118 -0.64 0.28 -2.28
C GLN A 118 0.19 1.09 -3.28
N PRO A 119 1.51 1.18 -3.07
CA PRO A 119 2.40 1.90 -3.97
C PRO A 119 2.66 1.13 -5.26
N MET A 120 2.71 1.85 -6.39
CA MET A 120 3.05 1.28 -7.71
C MET A 120 4.56 1.24 -7.95
N ARG A 121 5.33 2.05 -7.23
CA ARG A 121 6.79 2.19 -7.31
C ARG A 121 7.32 2.90 -6.05
N ASN A 122 8.63 2.88 -5.84
CA ASN A 122 9.31 3.53 -4.70
C ASN A 122 8.81 3.00 -3.35
N VAL A 123 8.56 1.70 -3.26
CA VAL A 123 8.05 1.04 -2.04
C VAL A 123 9.04 1.12 -0.88
N PRO A 124 10.36 0.90 -1.08
CA PRO A 124 11.34 1.07 -0.01
C PRO A 124 11.36 2.48 0.60
N ASP A 125 11.19 3.51 -0.24
CA ASP A 125 11.18 4.91 0.23
C ASP A 125 9.93 5.19 1.07
N LEU A 126 8.78 4.64 0.69
CA LEU A 126 7.55 4.75 1.48
C LEU A 126 7.68 4.05 2.83
N ARG A 127 8.28 2.84 2.91
CA ARG A 127 8.56 2.19 4.19
C ARG A 127 9.49 3.03 5.07
N ALA A 128 10.57 3.54 4.49
CA ALA A 128 11.50 4.42 5.19
C ALA A 128 10.82 5.68 5.72
N TYR A 129 9.93 6.28 4.92
CA TYR A 129 9.12 7.43 5.33
C TYR A 129 8.23 7.07 6.53
N LEU A 130 7.44 6.01 6.46
CA LEU A 130 6.54 5.61 7.52
C LEU A 130 7.28 5.39 8.85
N LEU A 131 8.33 4.56 8.84
CA LEU A 131 9.13 4.27 10.02
C LEU A 131 9.83 5.52 10.58
N GLY A 132 10.34 6.39 9.70
CA GLY A 132 11.00 7.64 10.07
C GLY A 132 10.04 8.76 10.52
N HIS A 133 8.71 8.58 10.38
CA HIS A 133 7.69 9.55 10.78
C HIS A 133 6.76 9.05 11.90
N GLY A 134 7.17 7.99 12.62
CA GLY A 134 6.46 7.50 13.78
C GLY A 134 5.30 6.57 13.48
N PHE A 135 5.29 5.92 12.31
CA PHE A 135 4.33 4.87 11.97
C PHE A 135 4.94 3.49 12.13
N GLU A 136 4.21 2.60 12.74
CA GLU A 136 4.49 1.17 12.70
C GLU A 136 3.83 0.55 11.46
N ILE A 137 4.57 -0.28 10.74
CA ILE A 137 4.01 -1.15 9.71
C ILE A 137 3.43 -2.37 10.41
N VAL A 138 2.12 -2.34 10.67
CA VAL A 138 1.42 -3.38 11.45
C VAL A 138 1.21 -4.64 10.65
N ASP A 139 1.06 -4.52 9.33
CA ASP A 139 0.94 -5.67 8.44
C ASP A 139 1.31 -5.32 6.98
N GLU A 140 1.55 -6.37 6.17
CA GLU A 140 1.82 -6.24 4.74
C GLU A 140 1.25 -7.45 4.00
N ALA A 141 0.96 -7.28 2.71
CA ALA A 141 0.59 -8.36 1.82
C ALA A 141 1.19 -8.19 0.43
N LEU A 142 1.34 -9.30 -0.26
CA LEU A 142 1.62 -9.36 -1.69
C LEU A 142 0.35 -9.77 -2.43
N ALA A 143 0.11 -9.15 -3.58
CA ALA A 143 -0.98 -9.52 -4.47
C ALA A 143 -0.46 -9.66 -5.90
N ARG A 144 -0.91 -10.68 -6.63
CA ARG A 144 -0.58 -10.89 -8.03
C ARG A 144 -1.75 -10.43 -8.92
N GLU A 145 -1.45 -9.61 -9.89
CA GLU A 145 -2.40 -9.21 -10.93
C GLU A 145 -1.70 -9.34 -12.30
N GLY A 146 -2.07 -10.34 -13.07
CA GLY A 146 -1.33 -10.74 -14.27
C GLY A 146 0.11 -11.15 -13.91
N GLU A 147 1.08 -10.54 -14.58
CA GLU A 147 2.52 -10.80 -14.34
C GLU A 147 3.11 -9.89 -13.24
N ARG A 148 2.34 -8.98 -12.68
CA ARG A 148 2.83 -8.03 -11.68
C ARG A 148 2.53 -8.51 -10.27
N ILE A 149 3.49 -8.29 -9.38
CA ILE A 149 3.33 -8.47 -7.94
C ILE A 149 3.33 -7.08 -7.32
N TYR A 150 2.28 -6.81 -6.58
CA TYR A 150 2.04 -5.57 -5.86
C TYR A 150 2.23 -5.79 -4.35
N GLU A 151 2.65 -4.74 -3.68
CA GLU A 151 2.83 -4.71 -2.25
C GLU A 151 1.76 -3.82 -1.62
N ILE A 152 1.12 -4.31 -0.58
CA ILE A 152 0.17 -3.56 0.23
C ILE A 152 0.79 -3.39 1.61
N ILE A 153 0.78 -2.16 2.13
CA ILE A 153 1.34 -1.80 3.43
C ILE A 153 0.21 -1.30 4.31
N CYS A 154 0.06 -1.89 5.47
CA CYS A 154 -0.86 -1.45 6.51
C CYS A 154 -0.06 -0.82 7.64
N ALA A 155 -0.32 0.45 7.97
CA ALA A 155 0.43 1.19 8.98
C ALA A 155 -0.48 1.98 9.92
N GLU A 156 -0.03 2.15 11.16
CA GLU A 156 -0.69 2.93 12.21
C GLU A 156 0.34 3.84 12.90
N TYR A 157 -0.10 4.99 13.38
CA TYR A 157 0.78 5.90 14.09
C TYR A 157 1.02 5.41 15.53
N CYS A 158 2.28 5.23 15.90
CA CYS A 158 2.69 4.84 17.26
C CYS A 158 3.55 5.89 17.96
N GLY A 159 4.04 6.91 17.24
CA GLY A 159 4.93 7.92 17.76
C GLY A 159 6.39 7.48 17.95
N GLU A 160 6.73 6.25 17.60
CA GLU A 160 8.09 5.73 17.66
C GLU A 160 8.79 5.85 16.31
N PHE A 161 9.94 6.51 16.30
CA PHE A 161 10.72 6.77 15.08
C PHE A 161 11.78 5.69 14.92
N CYS A 162 11.65 4.88 13.89
CA CYS A 162 12.54 3.75 13.63
C CYS A 162 13.24 3.89 12.27
N ALA A 163 14.35 3.16 12.14
CA ALA A 163 15.01 2.94 10.86
C ALA A 163 15.11 1.43 10.63
N ALA A 164 15.00 1.02 9.38
CA ALA A 164 15.17 -0.37 8.98
C ALA A 164 16.37 -0.52 8.02
N ASP A 165 16.95 -1.72 7.99
CA ASP A 165 17.99 -2.04 7.02
C ASP A 165 17.42 -2.10 5.58
N ARG A 166 18.33 -2.09 4.60
CA ARG A 166 17.97 -2.04 3.18
C ARG A 166 17.17 -3.26 2.71
N LEU A 167 17.39 -4.43 3.31
CA LEU A 167 16.66 -5.66 2.95
C LEU A 167 15.22 -5.59 3.46
N THR A 168 15.03 -5.16 4.69
CA THR A 168 13.73 -4.92 5.30
C THR A 168 12.94 -3.86 4.53
N LEU A 169 13.57 -2.75 4.16
CA LEU A 169 12.91 -1.75 3.30
C LEU A 169 12.52 -2.29 1.93
N LEU A 170 13.34 -3.18 1.35
CA LEU A 170 13.10 -3.75 0.02
C LEU A 170 11.98 -4.79 0.01
N LEU A 171 11.96 -5.72 0.96
CA LEU A 171 11.06 -6.88 0.96
C LEU A 171 9.85 -6.73 1.89
N GLY A 172 9.95 -5.87 2.90
CA GLY A 172 8.96 -5.73 3.97
C GLY A 172 9.14 -6.77 5.08
N GLU A 173 9.16 -6.30 6.32
CA GLU A 173 9.34 -7.17 7.49
C GLU A 173 8.22 -8.19 7.61
N ARG A 174 6.96 -7.74 7.46
CA ARG A 174 5.77 -8.59 7.58
C ARG A 174 5.64 -9.56 6.40
N ASN A 175 6.03 -9.15 5.19
CA ASN A 175 6.10 -10.05 4.04
C ASN A 175 7.14 -11.16 4.27
N MET A 176 8.33 -10.82 4.80
CA MET A 176 9.34 -11.83 5.14
C MET A 176 8.89 -12.77 6.25
N ALA A 177 8.20 -12.26 7.27
CA ALA A 177 7.67 -13.08 8.37
C ALA A 177 6.61 -14.07 7.88
N LYS A 178 5.73 -13.67 6.96
CA LYS A 178 4.66 -14.49 6.38
C LYS A 178 5.07 -15.31 5.14
N ARG A 179 6.36 -15.37 4.79
CA ARG A 179 6.85 -16.01 3.56
C ARG A 179 6.39 -17.46 3.35
N ALA A 180 6.13 -18.17 4.43
CA ALA A 180 5.64 -19.56 4.36
C ALA A 180 4.15 -19.67 4.02
N GLU A 181 3.34 -18.64 4.31
CA GLU A 181 1.89 -18.64 4.08
C GLU A 181 1.58 -18.54 2.58
N ASN A 182 2.37 -17.76 1.84
CA ASN A 182 2.26 -17.64 0.38
C ASN A 182 3.63 -17.86 -0.29
N ARG A 183 4.15 -19.08 -0.13
CA ARG A 183 5.49 -19.50 -0.55
C ARG A 183 5.80 -19.18 -2.01
N GLU A 184 4.90 -19.50 -2.92
CA GLU A 184 5.11 -19.31 -4.35
C GLU A 184 5.20 -17.82 -4.70
N LEU A 185 4.24 -17.02 -4.23
CA LEU A 185 4.20 -15.59 -4.52
C LEU A 185 5.40 -14.85 -3.93
N PHE A 186 5.78 -15.17 -2.68
CA PHE A 186 6.98 -14.59 -2.06
C PHE A 186 8.26 -15.01 -2.77
N THR A 187 8.36 -16.26 -3.21
CA THR A 187 9.50 -16.74 -4.01
C THR A 187 9.63 -15.95 -5.32
N ASP A 188 8.52 -15.73 -6.03
CA ASP A 188 8.55 -14.96 -7.29
C ASP A 188 8.84 -13.47 -7.05
N PHE A 189 8.34 -12.91 -5.94
CA PHE A 189 8.69 -11.57 -5.49
C PHE A 189 10.21 -11.44 -5.24
N CYS A 190 10.81 -12.39 -4.53
CA CYS A 190 12.25 -12.47 -4.32
C CYS A 190 13.04 -12.61 -5.62
N LYS A 191 12.61 -13.48 -6.56
CA LYS A 191 13.25 -13.65 -7.88
C LYS A 191 13.25 -12.34 -8.67
N LYS A 192 12.16 -11.58 -8.64
CA LYS A 192 12.06 -10.26 -9.29
C LYS A 192 13.13 -9.30 -8.74
N HIS A 193 13.26 -9.20 -7.41
CA HIS A 193 14.25 -8.35 -6.77
C HIS A 193 15.69 -8.84 -7.00
N ALA A 194 15.93 -10.14 -6.94
CA ALA A 194 17.23 -10.73 -7.26
C ALA A 194 17.67 -10.41 -8.70
N SER A 195 16.74 -10.49 -9.67
CA SER A 195 17.02 -10.14 -11.08
C SER A 195 17.41 -8.67 -11.23
N ALA A 196 16.69 -7.76 -10.56
CA ALA A 196 16.99 -6.32 -10.57
C ALA A 196 18.37 -6.03 -9.93
N LEU A 197 18.68 -6.67 -8.79
CA LEU A 197 19.98 -6.53 -8.12
C LEU A 197 21.14 -7.05 -8.97
N ARG A 198 20.99 -8.21 -9.67
CA ARG A 198 22.03 -8.72 -10.58
C ARG A 198 22.34 -7.71 -11.67
N LYS A 199 21.34 -7.12 -12.31
CA LYS A 199 21.54 -6.07 -13.33
C LYS A 199 22.26 -4.84 -12.75
N LYS A 200 21.90 -4.43 -11.53
CA LYS A 200 22.56 -3.32 -10.84
C LYS A 200 24.03 -3.62 -10.53
N ILE A 201 24.32 -4.84 -10.01
CA ILE A 201 25.69 -5.31 -9.72
C ILE A 201 26.53 -5.30 -10.98
N ASP A 202 26.03 -5.82 -12.09
CA ASP A 202 26.73 -5.81 -13.37
C ASP A 202 27.07 -4.39 -13.83
N GLY A 203 26.12 -3.45 -13.72
CA GLY A 203 26.34 -2.06 -14.06
C GLY A 203 27.42 -1.41 -13.18
N LEU A 204 27.34 -1.58 -11.85
CA LEU A 204 28.31 -1.05 -10.89
C LEU A 204 29.72 -1.62 -11.16
N THR A 205 29.81 -2.93 -11.39
CA THR A 205 31.08 -3.61 -11.65
C THR A 205 31.72 -3.11 -12.95
N LYS A 206 30.96 -2.96 -14.03
CA LYS A 206 31.44 -2.38 -15.30
C LYS A 206 31.88 -0.92 -15.15
N GLY A 207 31.23 -0.17 -14.26
CA GLY A 207 31.58 1.22 -13.93
C GLY A 207 32.72 1.37 -12.92
N GLY A 208 33.33 0.28 -12.43
CA GLY A 208 34.41 0.30 -11.43
C GLY A 208 33.96 0.71 -10.03
N THR A 209 32.64 0.66 -9.75
CA THR A 209 32.06 1.03 -8.46
C THR A 209 31.93 -0.21 -7.56
N ASP A 210 32.14 -0.05 -6.25
CA ASP A 210 31.98 -1.16 -5.29
C ASP A 210 30.52 -1.63 -5.22
N ALA A 211 30.30 -2.91 -5.50
CA ALA A 211 29.00 -3.57 -5.48
C ALA A 211 28.82 -4.52 -4.27
N LYS A 212 29.70 -4.45 -3.25
CA LYS A 212 29.63 -5.33 -2.07
C LYS A 212 28.27 -5.26 -1.35
N PRO A 213 27.66 -4.07 -1.09
CA PRO A 213 26.36 -4.02 -0.44
C PRO A 213 25.25 -4.71 -1.22
N GLU A 214 25.22 -4.53 -2.56
CA GLU A 214 24.25 -5.17 -3.43
C GLU A 214 24.44 -6.69 -3.51
N LYS A 215 25.69 -7.17 -3.52
CA LYS A 215 26.01 -8.60 -3.47
C LYS A 215 25.59 -9.25 -2.17
N ALA A 216 25.79 -8.59 -1.02
CA ALA A 216 25.33 -9.08 0.27
C ALA A 216 23.79 -9.18 0.32
N MET A 217 23.08 -8.16 -0.17
CA MET A 217 21.63 -8.18 -0.25
C MET A 217 21.11 -9.27 -1.19
N LEU A 218 21.74 -9.44 -2.36
CA LEU A 218 21.39 -10.51 -3.30
C LEU A 218 21.53 -11.89 -2.67
N LYS A 219 22.60 -12.13 -1.90
CA LYS A 219 22.79 -13.39 -1.18
C LYS A 219 21.65 -13.67 -0.20
N HIS A 220 21.25 -12.71 0.63
CA HIS A 220 20.12 -12.90 1.55
C HIS A 220 18.81 -13.23 0.82
N ILE A 221 18.54 -12.59 -0.32
CA ILE A 221 17.35 -12.91 -1.13
C ILE A 221 17.43 -14.31 -1.71
N GLU A 222 18.61 -14.74 -2.18
CA GLU A 222 18.82 -16.10 -2.69
C GLU A 222 18.68 -17.14 -1.57
N ASP A 223 19.12 -16.84 -0.35
CA ASP A 223 18.93 -17.70 0.82
C ASP A 223 17.43 -17.90 1.10
N PHE A 224 16.59 -16.85 1.09
CA PHE A 224 15.14 -16.99 1.19
C PHE A 224 14.54 -17.86 0.08
N ILE A 225 14.96 -17.68 -1.17
CA ILE A 225 14.50 -18.51 -2.29
C ILE A 225 14.85 -19.98 -2.07
N ASN A 226 16.01 -20.27 -1.48
CA ASN A 226 16.47 -21.63 -1.24
C ASN A 226 15.76 -22.27 -0.03
N GLU A 227 15.51 -21.53 1.04
CA GLU A 227 14.73 -21.98 2.19
C GLU A 227 13.29 -22.38 1.82
N LEU A 228 12.76 -21.77 0.77
CA LEU A 228 11.38 -21.99 0.32
C LEU A 228 11.26 -23.07 -0.79
N LYS A 229 12.32 -23.71 -1.22
CA LYS A 229 12.26 -24.86 -2.16
C LYS A 229 11.88 -26.12 -1.40
#